data_7194d20cc5b275dddc83a02d01231bc4
#
_entry.id   7194d20cc5b275dddc83a02d01231bc4
#
_cell.length_a   1.000
_cell.length_b   1.000
_cell.length_c   1.000
_cell.angle_alpha   90.00
_cell.angle_beta   90.00
_cell.angle_gamma   90.00
#
_symmetry.space_group_name_H-M   'P 1'
#
loop_
_entity.id
_entity.type
_entity.pdbx_description
1 polymer ?
#
loop_
_entity_poly.entity_id
_entity_poly.type
_entity_poly.pdbx_seq_one_letter_code
_entity_poly.pdbx_strand_id
1 'polypeptide(L)'
;MLKKFNNYFSLFLILIYLSGCVSAVIGGVATVGIATVQERSLKDSAIDLKLELQLQKKLFEASKDKLFAYVDVIIIEQRIMLIGNVESQEVRDLATKISWEVSPKIKAVLNELTIGGKTTLVSEAKDVRISLSLSGLLIGDVDISDINFSHSVSKQVIFLIGIAKNDDELNQVIYHARTIKGVRKVISHIILKNDKKRM
;
A
#
# COMPACT_ATOMS: atom_id res chain seq x y z
N MET A 1 -15.34 7.26 -47.58
CA MET A 1 -15.10 6.15 -46.66
C MET A 1 -13.68 6.15 -46.04
N LEU A 2 -12.64 6.52 -46.78
CA LEU A 2 -11.23 6.51 -46.26
C LEU A 2 -10.96 7.45 -45.08
N LYS A 3 -11.57 8.64 -44.99
CA LYS A 3 -11.32 9.58 -43.87
C LYS A 3 -11.80 9.07 -42.50
N LYS A 4 -12.89 8.29 -42.47
CA LYS A 4 -13.37 7.70 -41.19
C LYS A 4 -12.46 6.56 -40.71
N PHE A 5 -11.90 5.77 -41.63
CA PHE A 5 -10.98 4.68 -41.28
C PHE A 5 -9.67 5.20 -40.67
N ASN A 6 -9.16 6.32 -41.19
CA ASN A 6 -7.94 6.95 -40.69
C ASN A 6 -8.09 7.48 -39.25
N ASN A 7 -9.29 7.98 -38.88
CA ASN A 7 -9.56 8.45 -37.52
C ASN A 7 -9.63 7.29 -36.50
N TYR A 8 -10.20 6.16 -36.86
CA TYR A 8 -10.24 4.99 -35.97
C TYR A 8 -8.87 4.33 -35.85
N PHE A 9 -8.05 4.35 -36.90
CA PHE A 9 -6.68 3.87 -36.86
C PHE A 9 -5.78 4.75 -35.96
N SER A 10 -5.94 6.07 -36.05
CA SER A 10 -5.24 7.02 -35.15
C SER A 10 -5.66 6.88 -33.69
N LEU A 11 -6.97 6.67 -33.43
CA LEU A 11 -7.50 6.44 -32.09
C LEU A 11 -6.99 5.11 -31.51
N PHE A 12 -6.87 4.07 -32.32
CA PHE A 12 -6.31 2.77 -31.93
C PHE A 12 -4.81 2.86 -31.61
N LEU A 13 -4.05 3.65 -32.38
CA LEU A 13 -2.63 3.91 -32.09
C LEU A 13 -2.44 4.65 -30.76
N ILE A 14 -3.29 5.63 -30.44
CA ILE A 14 -3.25 6.36 -29.17
C ILE A 14 -3.56 5.44 -27.99
N LEU A 15 -4.49 4.51 -28.14
CA LEU A 15 -4.82 3.50 -27.12
C LEU A 15 -3.65 2.56 -26.80
N ILE A 16 -2.79 2.25 -27.79
CA ILE A 16 -1.59 1.41 -27.60
C ILE A 16 -0.53 2.18 -26.79
N TYR A 17 -0.41 3.49 -26.94
CA TYR A 17 0.51 4.30 -26.14
C TYR A 17 0.06 4.52 -24.68
N LEU A 18 -1.24 4.41 -24.37
CA LEU A 18 -1.76 4.49 -22.99
C LEU A 18 -1.63 3.17 -22.19
N SER A 19 -1.36 2.05 -22.87
CA SER A 19 -1.14 0.74 -22.20
C SER A 19 0.29 0.59 -21.63
N GLY A 20 1.10 1.62 -21.71
CA GLY A 20 2.55 1.61 -21.41
C GLY A 20 2.94 1.73 -19.95
N CYS A 21 2.12 1.34 -18.98
CA CYS A 21 2.50 1.29 -17.57
C CYS A 21 2.15 -0.03 -16.89
N VAL A 22 2.25 -1.14 -17.60
CA VAL A 22 2.50 -2.43 -16.96
C VAL A 22 4.00 -2.64 -17.06
N SER A 23 4.72 -2.22 -16.03
CA SER A 23 6.14 -2.48 -15.90
C SER A 23 6.35 -3.98 -15.95
N ALA A 24 6.78 -4.48 -17.11
CA ALA A 24 7.32 -5.82 -17.25
C ALA A 24 8.59 -5.92 -16.39
N VAL A 25 8.43 -6.19 -15.10
CA VAL A 25 9.50 -6.66 -14.23
C VAL A 25 9.69 -8.15 -14.50
N ILE A 26 9.94 -8.48 -15.75
CA ILE A 26 10.41 -9.81 -16.16
C ILE A 26 11.55 -9.61 -17.15
N GLY A 27 12.77 -9.50 -16.61
CA GLY A 27 13.98 -9.40 -17.44
C GLY A 27 15.20 -9.04 -16.64
N GLY A 28 15.86 -9.97 -16.13
CA GLY A 28 17.18 -10.28 -15.57
C GLY A 28 18.30 -9.24 -15.41
N VAL A 29 18.10 -7.93 -15.59
CA VAL A 29 19.21 -6.95 -15.48
C VAL A 29 18.87 -5.77 -14.53
N ALA A 30 17.60 -5.46 -14.28
CA ALA A 30 17.21 -4.42 -13.32
C ALA A 30 17.22 -4.89 -11.86
N THR A 31 17.31 -6.19 -11.61
CA THR A 31 17.17 -6.79 -10.27
C THR A 31 18.39 -6.56 -9.36
N VAL A 32 19.58 -6.34 -9.92
CA VAL A 32 20.81 -6.21 -9.12
C VAL A 32 20.87 -4.86 -8.38
N GLY A 33 20.41 -3.78 -9.02
CA GLY A 33 20.38 -2.45 -8.39
C GLY A 33 19.29 -2.31 -7.30
N ILE A 34 18.14 -2.94 -7.51
CA ILE A 34 17.02 -2.90 -6.55
C ILE A 34 17.33 -3.74 -5.31
N ALA A 35 17.98 -4.89 -5.49
CA ALA A 35 18.31 -5.80 -4.38
C ALA A 35 19.29 -5.19 -3.36
N THR A 36 20.08 -4.19 -3.74
CA THR A 36 21.06 -3.55 -2.84
C THR A 36 20.47 -2.49 -1.91
N VAL A 37 19.32 -1.90 -2.27
CA VAL A 37 18.64 -0.87 -1.46
C VAL A 37 17.40 -1.41 -0.73
N GLN A 38 16.96 -2.60 -1.10
CA GLN A 38 15.79 -3.23 -0.49
C GLN A 38 16.16 -3.94 0.82
N GLU A 39 15.57 -3.51 1.94
CA GLU A 39 15.83 -4.06 3.27
C GLU A 39 15.10 -5.40 3.53
N ARG A 40 14.19 -5.78 2.66
CA ARG A 40 13.52 -7.09 2.66
C ARG A 40 13.97 -7.93 1.45
N SER A 41 13.99 -9.26 1.61
CA SER A 41 14.39 -10.13 0.50
C SER A 41 13.32 -10.18 -0.61
N LEU A 42 13.74 -10.44 -1.85
CA LEU A 42 12.80 -10.69 -2.96
C LEU A 42 11.86 -11.86 -2.67
N LYS A 43 12.34 -12.86 -1.91
CA LYS A 43 11.53 -14.00 -1.46
C LYS A 43 10.41 -13.54 -0.52
N ASP A 44 10.71 -12.67 0.45
CA ASP A 44 9.71 -12.14 1.37
C ASP A 44 8.69 -11.29 0.63
N SER A 45 9.12 -10.45 -0.31
CA SER A 45 8.22 -9.66 -1.16
C SER A 45 7.27 -10.53 -1.98
N ALA A 46 7.74 -11.66 -2.52
CA ALA A 46 6.89 -12.59 -3.24
C ALA A 46 5.90 -13.33 -2.33
N ILE A 47 6.32 -13.64 -1.09
CA ILE A 47 5.44 -14.22 -0.07
C ILE A 47 4.35 -13.22 0.32
N ASP A 48 4.72 -11.97 0.58
CA ASP A 48 3.80 -10.90 0.96
C ASP A 48 2.74 -10.66 -0.12
N LEU A 49 3.16 -10.57 -1.39
CA LEU A 49 2.22 -10.43 -2.52
C LEU A 49 1.23 -11.60 -2.60
N LYS A 50 1.72 -12.84 -2.43
CA LYS A 50 0.84 -14.01 -2.42
C LYS A 50 -0.16 -13.96 -1.27
N LEU A 51 0.27 -13.58 -0.08
CA LEU A 51 -0.59 -13.44 1.10
C LEU A 51 -1.63 -12.34 0.91
N GLU A 52 -1.25 -11.21 0.31
CA GLU A 52 -2.15 -10.11 0.01
C GLU A 52 -3.28 -10.54 -0.93
N LEU A 53 -2.93 -11.21 -2.05
CA LEU A 53 -3.93 -11.74 -2.98
C LEU A 53 -4.86 -12.78 -2.33
N GLN A 54 -4.33 -13.65 -1.46
CA GLN A 54 -5.12 -14.62 -0.73
C GLN A 54 -6.05 -13.95 0.29
N LEU A 55 -5.56 -12.93 1.00
CA LEU A 55 -6.36 -12.19 1.97
C LEU A 55 -7.47 -11.39 1.27
N GLN A 56 -7.15 -10.67 0.21
CA GLN A 56 -8.14 -9.93 -0.58
C GLN A 56 -9.25 -10.86 -1.10
N LYS A 57 -8.89 -12.06 -1.60
CA LYS A 57 -9.88 -13.07 -2.02
C LYS A 57 -10.78 -13.50 -0.86
N LYS A 58 -10.20 -13.81 0.32
CA LYS A 58 -10.97 -14.21 1.50
C LYS A 58 -11.90 -13.10 2.00
N LEU A 59 -11.44 -11.85 1.99
CA LEU A 59 -12.28 -10.69 2.36
C LEU A 59 -13.44 -10.51 1.37
N PHE A 60 -13.18 -10.71 0.07
CA PHE A 60 -14.23 -10.68 -0.95
C PHE A 60 -15.27 -11.79 -0.76
N GLU A 61 -14.82 -13.02 -0.54
CA GLU A 61 -15.69 -14.19 -0.30
C GLU A 61 -16.53 -14.03 0.98
N ALA A 62 -15.96 -13.44 2.02
CA ALA A 62 -16.66 -13.19 3.28
C ALA A 62 -17.71 -12.07 3.16
N SER A 63 -17.40 -10.96 2.51
CA SER A 63 -18.36 -9.90 2.18
C SER A 63 -17.76 -8.89 1.21
N LYS A 64 -18.26 -8.89 -0.03
CA LYS A 64 -17.87 -7.91 -1.04
C LYS A 64 -18.20 -6.48 -0.59
N ASP A 65 -19.39 -6.26 -0.05
CA ASP A 65 -19.91 -4.92 0.21
C ASP A 65 -19.48 -4.35 1.57
N LYS A 66 -19.02 -5.18 2.51
CA LYS A 66 -18.68 -4.76 3.86
C LYS A 66 -17.18 -4.80 4.15
N LEU A 67 -16.47 -5.75 3.56
CA LEU A 67 -15.05 -5.96 3.77
C LEU A 67 -14.22 -5.55 2.56
N PHE A 68 -14.41 -6.21 1.42
CA PHE A 68 -13.53 -5.99 0.27
C PHE A 68 -13.51 -4.54 -0.23
N ALA A 69 -14.68 -3.87 -0.23
CA ALA A 69 -14.80 -2.50 -0.72
C ALA A 69 -14.27 -1.43 0.25
N TYR A 70 -14.05 -1.76 1.53
CA TYR A 70 -13.75 -0.77 2.57
C TYR A 70 -12.52 -1.08 3.42
N VAL A 71 -11.86 -2.21 3.16
CA VAL A 71 -10.66 -2.63 3.86
C VAL A 71 -9.49 -2.65 2.91
N ASP A 72 -8.59 -1.71 3.11
CA ASP A 72 -7.28 -1.66 2.47
C ASP A 72 -6.32 -2.60 3.19
N VAL A 73 -5.55 -3.37 2.43
CA VAL A 73 -4.60 -4.35 2.97
C VAL A 73 -3.20 -4.00 2.49
N ILE A 74 -2.27 -3.91 3.41
CA ILE A 74 -0.83 -3.82 3.11
C ILE A 74 -0.10 -4.90 3.88
N ILE A 75 0.79 -5.63 3.23
CA ILE A 75 1.59 -6.68 3.87
C ILE A 75 3.08 -6.42 3.66
N ILE A 76 3.83 -6.35 4.75
CA ILE A 76 5.29 -6.25 4.74
C ILE A 76 5.86 -7.23 5.76
N GLU A 77 6.67 -8.17 5.28
CA GLU A 77 7.30 -9.25 6.06
C GLU A 77 6.29 -10.02 6.92
N GLN A 78 5.18 -10.44 6.29
CA GLN A 78 4.08 -11.18 6.91
C GLN A 78 3.40 -10.41 8.07
N ARG A 79 3.60 -9.10 8.15
CA ARG A 79 2.87 -8.17 9.01
C ARG A 79 1.78 -7.53 8.18
N ILE A 80 0.54 -7.81 8.52
CA ILE A 80 -0.65 -7.28 7.83
C ILE A 80 -1.07 -5.98 8.50
N MET A 81 -1.30 -4.94 7.71
CA MET A 81 -1.95 -3.72 8.17
C MET A 81 -3.29 -3.58 7.45
N LEU A 82 -4.37 -3.47 8.22
CA LEU A 82 -5.74 -3.26 7.75
C LEU A 82 -6.11 -1.81 7.98
N ILE A 83 -6.46 -1.10 6.92
CA ILE A 83 -6.84 0.31 6.98
C ILE A 83 -8.21 0.49 6.33
N GLY A 84 -8.97 1.46 6.81
CA GLY A 84 -10.26 1.79 6.21
C GLY A 84 -11.32 2.16 7.23
N ASN A 85 -12.57 2.16 6.75
CA ASN A 85 -13.70 2.52 7.58
C ASN A 85 -14.83 1.52 7.39
N VAL A 86 -15.10 0.75 8.43
CA VAL A 86 -16.12 -0.31 8.43
C VAL A 86 -17.36 0.11 9.22
N GLU A 87 -18.49 -0.58 8.97
CA GLU A 87 -19.78 -0.19 9.53
C GLU A 87 -19.96 -0.56 11.01
N SER A 88 -19.24 -1.58 11.50
CA SER A 88 -19.43 -2.08 12.87
C SER A 88 -18.18 -2.77 13.43
N GLN A 89 -18.20 -3.02 14.74
CA GLN A 89 -17.15 -3.76 15.44
C GLN A 89 -17.07 -5.22 14.95
N GLU A 90 -18.20 -5.84 14.67
CA GLU A 90 -18.27 -7.24 14.18
C GLU A 90 -17.55 -7.37 12.83
N VAL A 91 -17.72 -6.39 11.92
CA VAL A 91 -17.02 -6.36 10.62
C VAL A 91 -15.52 -6.16 10.82
N ARG A 92 -15.14 -5.28 11.75
CA ARG A 92 -13.74 -5.05 12.12
C ARG A 92 -13.07 -6.31 12.68
N ASP A 93 -13.78 -7.03 13.56
CA ASP A 93 -13.27 -8.26 14.19
C ASP A 93 -13.21 -9.40 13.16
N LEU A 94 -14.20 -9.49 12.25
CA LEU A 94 -14.19 -10.45 11.16
C LEU A 94 -12.98 -10.25 10.23
N ALA A 95 -12.67 -9.00 9.85
CA ALA A 95 -11.49 -8.70 9.04
C ALA A 95 -10.19 -9.16 9.74
N THR A 96 -10.09 -8.91 11.04
CA THR A 96 -8.93 -9.33 11.85
C THR A 96 -8.81 -10.86 11.89
N LYS A 97 -9.92 -11.56 12.13
CA LYS A 97 -9.96 -13.01 12.16
C LYS A 97 -9.51 -13.62 10.83
N ILE A 98 -10.10 -13.17 9.72
CA ILE A 98 -9.73 -13.63 8.37
C ILE A 98 -8.24 -13.39 8.10
N SER A 99 -7.69 -12.27 8.57
CA SER A 99 -6.27 -11.94 8.41
C SER A 99 -5.35 -12.94 9.11
N TRP A 100 -5.68 -13.36 10.32
CA TRP A 100 -4.93 -14.39 11.03
C TRP A 100 -5.05 -15.78 10.37
N GLU A 101 -6.20 -16.08 9.77
CA GLU A 101 -6.50 -17.37 9.15
C GLU A 101 -5.91 -17.51 7.74
N VAL A 102 -5.34 -16.45 7.15
CA VAL A 102 -4.80 -16.51 5.78
C VAL A 102 -3.57 -17.39 5.69
N SER A 103 -2.75 -17.41 6.73
CA SER A 103 -1.55 -18.24 6.80
C SER A 103 -1.02 -18.36 8.24
N PRO A 104 -0.49 -19.52 8.64
CA PRO A 104 0.22 -19.67 9.92
C PRO A 104 1.53 -18.88 9.99
N LYS A 105 1.98 -18.29 8.88
CA LYS A 105 3.21 -17.48 8.82
C LYS A 105 2.97 -16.01 9.17
N ILE A 106 1.73 -15.59 9.43
CA ILE A 106 1.43 -14.21 9.81
C ILE A 106 2.08 -13.90 11.16
N LYS A 107 2.89 -12.85 11.17
CA LYS A 107 3.63 -12.40 12.36
C LYS A 107 2.84 -11.38 13.17
N ALA A 108 2.04 -10.53 12.52
CA ALA A 108 1.23 -9.52 13.17
C ALA A 108 0.05 -9.09 12.30
N VAL A 109 -1.06 -8.71 12.94
CA VAL A 109 -2.17 -8.00 12.32
C VAL A 109 -2.34 -6.65 13.01
N LEU A 110 -2.05 -5.58 12.27
CA LEU A 110 -2.13 -4.19 12.70
C LEU A 110 -3.50 -3.67 12.24
N ASN A 111 -4.48 -3.73 13.13
CA ASN A 111 -5.85 -3.35 12.80
C ASN A 111 -6.07 -1.85 13.04
N GLU A 112 -5.95 -1.06 11.97
CA GLU A 112 -6.21 0.39 11.95
C GLU A 112 -7.59 0.73 11.36
N LEU A 113 -8.49 -0.26 11.27
CA LEU A 113 -9.86 -0.03 10.83
C LEU A 113 -10.60 0.87 11.82
N THR A 114 -11.26 1.88 11.30
CA THR A 114 -12.14 2.75 12.06
C THR A 114 -13.61 2.34 11.85
N ILE A 115 -14.45 2.53 12.88
CA ILE A 115 -15.88 2.28 12.79
C ILE A 115 -16.56 3.62 12.46
N GLY A 116 -17.48 3.60 11.49
CA GLY A 116 -18.27 4.79 11.14
C GLY A 116 -18.89 4.72 9.76
N GLY A 117 -19.62 5.78 9.38
CA GLY A 117 -20.27 5.88 8.08
C GLY A 117 -19.29 6.02 6.91
N LYS A 118 -19.83 5.90 5.69
CA LYS A 118 -19.07 6.06 4.44
C LYS A 118 -18.32 7.40 4.41
N THR A 119 -17.13 7.38 3.91
CA THR A 119 -16.34 8.59 3.61
C THR A 119 -17.03 9.39 2.50
N THR A 120 -16.89 10.70 2.54
CA THR A 120 -17.39 11.57 1.47
C THR A 120 -16.37 11.65 0.35
N LEU A 121 -16.81 11.86 -0.91
CA LEU A 121 -15.92 12.07 -2.05
C LEU A 121 -14.89 13.19 -1.81
N VAL A 122 -15.28 14.24 -1.09
CA VAL A 122 -14.37 15.34 -0.72
C VAL A 122 -13.27 14.84 0.23
N SER A 123 -13.60 13.98 1.19
CA SER A 123 -12.61 13.39 2.10
C SER A 123 -11.67 12.47 1.34
N GLU A 124 -12.19 11.62 0.46
CA GLU A 124 -11.40 10.72 -0.38
C GLU A 124 -10.42 11.48 -1.29
N ALA A 125 -10.88 12.57 -1.93
CA ALA A 125 -10.01 13.41 -2.73
C ALA A 125 -8.86 14.06 -1.92
N LYS A 126 -9.12 14.43 -0.66
CA LYS A 126 -8.06 14.91 0.24
C LYS A 126 -7.06 13.80 0.59
N ASP A 127 -7.54 12.60 0.85
CA ASP A 127 -6.70 11.45 1.19
C ASP A 127 -5.80 11.07 0.01
N VAL A 128 -6.34 11.02 -1.22
CA VAL A 128 -5.57 10.80 -2.45
C VAL A 128 -4.48 11.87 -2.63
N ARG A 129 -4.82 13.15 -2.43
CA ARG A 129 -3.83 14.25 -2.53
C ARG A 129 -2.71 14.09 -1.50
N ILE A 130 -3.03 13.74 -0.26
CA ILE A 130 -2.04 13.51 0.80
C ILE A 130 -1.16 12.31 0.42
N SER A 131 -1.74 11.22 -0.04
CA SER A 131 -1.00 10.01 -0.45
C SER A 131 -0.02 10.31 -1.59
N LEU A 132 -0.46 10.98 -2.66
CA LEU A 132 0.40 11.39 -3.77
C LEU A 132 1.52 12.34 -3.32
N SER A 133 1.22 13.28 -2.40
CA SER A 133 2.23 14.19 -1.86
C SER A 133 3.30 13.43 -1.08
N LEU A 134 2.90 12.45 -0.25
CA LEU A 134 3.84 11.62 0.49
C LEU A 134 4.70 10.77 -0.44
N SER A 135 4.09 10.09 -1.43
CA SER A 135 4.85 9.33 -2.43
C SER A 135 5.91 10.19 -3.11
N GLY A 136 5.54 11.41 -3.53
CA GLY A 136 6.48 12.33 -4.18
C GLY A 136 7.64 12.75 -3.27
N LEU A 137 7.38 12.98 -1.98
CA LEU A 137 8.42 13.33 -1.00
C LEU A 137 9.36 12.15 -0.72
N LEU A 138 8.83 10.93 -0.57
CA LEU A 138 9.66 9.74 -0.30
C LEU A 138 10.54 9.38 -1.49
N ILE A 139 9.99 9.41 -2.72
CA ILE A 139 10.75 9.12 -3.95
C ILE A 139 11.80 10.21 -4.22
N GLY A 140 11.51 11.46 -3.88
CA GLY A 140 12.39 12.62 -4.13
C GLY A 140 13.53 12.75 -3.12
N ASP A 141 13.50 12.05 -2.00
CA ASP A 141 14.52 12.14 -0.95
C ASP A 141 15.58 11.03 -1.13
N VAL A 142 16.82 11.45 -1.41
CA VAL A 142 17.94 10.52 -1.69
C VAL A 142 18.37 9.71 -0.47
N ASP A 143 18.02 10.15 0.73
CA ASP A 143 18.35 9.48 1.99
C ASP A 143 17.32 8.41 2.36
N ILE A 144 16.19 8.35 1.62
CA ILE A 144 15.09 7.38 1.82
C ILE A 144 15.10 6.33 0.70
N SER A 145 15.08 5.07 1.08
CA SER A 145 14.82 3.96 0.17
C SER A 145 13.32 3.67 0.13
N ASP A 146 12.57 4.44 -0.69
CA ASP A 146 11.11 4.44 -0.74
C ASP A 146 10.48 3.06 -0.94
N ILE A 147 11.19 2.15 -1.66
CA ILE A 147 10.78 0.76 -1.88
C ILE A 147 10.56 -0.05 -0.59
N ASN A 148 11.15 0.40 0.53
CA ASN A 148 11.04 -0.26 1.83
C ASN A 148 9.82 0.19 2.64
N PHE A 149 9.06 1.16 2.13
CA PHE A 149 7.93 1.75 2.83
C PHE A 149 6.65 1.62 2.01
N SER A 150 5.55 1.41 2.70
CA SER A 150 4.21 1.50 2.13
C SER A 150 3.34 2.35 3.03
N HIS A 151 2.36 3.03 2.45
CA HIS A 151 1.43 3.85 3.20
C HIS A 151 0.02 3.77 2.62
N SER A 152 -0.95 4.07 3.46
CA SER A 152 -2.32 4.38 3.08
C SER A 152 -2.79 5.59 3.84
N VAL A 153 -3.80 6.28 3.31
CA VAL A 153 -4.39 7.46 3.93
C VAL A 153 -5.90 7.28 4.05
N SER A 154 -6.41 7.43 5.25
CA SER A 154 -7.84 7.39 5.52
C SER A 154 -8.23 8.50 6.48
N LYS A 155 -9.23 9.32 6.10
CA LYS A 155 -9.72 10.47 6.90
C LYS A 155 -8.59 11.43 7.31
N GLN A 156 -7.67 11.69 6.40
CA GLN A 156 -6.46 12.54 6.57
C GLN A 156 -5.50 12.02 7.66
N VAL A 157 -5.60 10.73 8.01
CA VAL A 157 -4.62 10.02 8.83
C VAL A 157 -3.73 9.21 7.90
N ILE A 158 -2.42 9.38 8.01
CA ILE A 158 -1.43 8.57 7.29
C ILE A 158 -1.09 7.36 8.15
N PHE A 159 -1.15 6.18 7.55
CA PHE A 159 -0.70 4.92 8.13
C PHE A 159 0.54 4.47 7.36
N LEU A 160 1.64 4.29 8.07
CA LEU A 160 2.93 3.88 7.53
C LEU A 160 3.28 2.48 8.00
N ILE A 161 3.76 1.65 7.09
CA ILE A 161 4.38 0.35 7.41
C ILE A 161 5.65 0.20 6.55
N GLY A 162 6.69 -0.40 7.11
CA GLY A 162 7.94 -0.53 6.38
C GLY A 162 9.08 -1.00 7.25
N ILE A 163 10.28 -0.95 6.65
CA ILE A 163 11.55 -1.29 7.28
C ILE A 163 12.53 -0.17 7.00
N ALA A 164 12.94 0.53 8.05
CA ALA A 164 13.95 1.56 7.95
C ALA A 164 15.35 0.96 8.21
N LYS A 165 16.33 1.43 7.45
CA LYS A 165 17.75 1.02 7.61
C LYS A 165 18.32 1.45 8.97
N ASN A 166 17.86 2.61 9.47
CA ASN A 166 18.29 3.23 10.73
C ASN A 166 17.24 4.24 11.22
N ASP A 167 17.49 4.84 12.39
CA ASP A 167 16.62 5.83 13.03
C ASP A 167 16.51 7.12 12.20
N ASP A 168 17.57 7.53 11.50
CA ASP A 168 17.55 8.75 10.68
C ASP A 168 16.54 8.62 9.55
N GLU A 169 16.57 7.52 8.78
CA GLU A 169 15.61 7.27 7.72
C GLU A 169 14.18 7.15 8.27
N LEU A 170 13.98 6.46 9.40
CA LEU A 170 12.69 6.38 10.09
C LEU A 170 12.15 7.77 10.42
N ASN A 171 12.98 8.62 11.03
CA ASN A 171 12.61 9.97 11.42
C ASN A 171 12.30 10.85 10.20
N GLN A 172 13.08 10.70 9.12
CA GLN A 172 12.88 11.46 7.89
C GLN A 172 11.55 11.10 7.21
N VAL A 173 11.20 9.81 7.12
CA VAL A 173 9.89 9.35 6.61
C VAL A 173 8.74 9.93 7.43
N ILE A 174 8.84 9.88 8.76
CA ILE A 174 7.81 10.44 9.66
C ILE A 174 7.74 11.97 9.52
N TYR A 175 8.87 12.65 9.37
CA TYR A 175 8.93 14.10 9.15
C TYR A 175 8.20 14.48 7.88
N HIS A 176 8.51 13.84 6.74
CA HIS A 176 7.79 14.09 5.48
C HIS A 176 6.28 13.89 5.63
N ALA A 177 5.86 12.78 6.25
CA ALA A 177 4.45 12.52 6.46
C ALA A 177 3.74 13.61 7.30
N ARG A 178 4.42 14.16 8.31
CA ARG A 178 3.86 15.20 9.20
C ARG A 178 3.79 16.58 8.56
N THR A 179 4.65 16.89 7.60
CA THR A 179 4.73 18.22 6.97
C THR A 179 3.68 18.46 5.89
N ILE A 180 2.98 17.41 5.43
CA ILE A 180 1.98 17.52 4.37
C ILE A 180 0.76 18.27 4.87
N LYS A 181 0.40 19.34 4.17
CA LYS A 181 -0.77 20.16 4.49
C LYS A 181 -2.06 19.33 4.48
N GLY A 182 -2.77 19.35 5.60
CA GLY A 182 -4.07 18.67 5.77
C GLY A 182 -3.97 17.32 6.45
N VAL A 183 -2.76 16.83 6.75
CA VAL A 183 -2.57 15.64 7.59
C VAL A 183 -3.00 15.96 9.03
N ARG A 184 -3.82 15.10 9.60
CA ARG A 184 -4.32 15.21 10.97
C ARG A 184 -3.51 14.38 11.96
N LYS A 185 -3.01 13.22 11.50
CA LYS A 185 -2.26 12.28 12.32
C LYS A 185 -1.39 11.39 11.44
N VAL A 186 -0.26 10.95 11.97
CA VAL A 186 0.59 9.91 11.37
C VAL A 186 0.68 8.76 12.37
N ILE A 187 0.34 7.56 11.91
CA ILE A 187 0.49 6.31 12.64
C ILE A 187 1.58 5.50 11.93
N SER A 188 2.67 5.21 12.63
CA SER A 188 3.81 4.51 12.07
C SER A 188 3.97 3.13 12.68
N HIS A 189 3.97 2.12 11.81
CA HIS A 189 4.32 0.74 12.08
C HIS A 189 5.63 0.35 11.37
N ILE A 190 6.46 1.35 11.07
CA ILE A 190 7.82 1.12 10.55
C ILE A 190 8.66 0.52 11.67
N ILE A 191 9.43 -0.50 11.35
CA ILE A 191 10.41 -1.12 12.24
C ILE A 191 11.81 -0.93 11.67
N LEU A 192 12.82 -0.98 12.52
CA LEU A 192 14.21 -0.92 12.10
C LEU A 192 14.65 -2.27 11.50
N LYS A 193 15.63 -2.22 10.61
CA LYS A 193 16.24 -3.40 9.98
C LYS A 193 16.67 -4.45 11.01
N ASN A 194 17.18 -4.01 12.15
CA ASN A 194 17.70 -4.85 13.23
C ASN A 194 16.68 -5.09 14.36
N ASP A 195 15.39 -4.78 14.15
CA ASP A 195 14.35 -4.99 15.15
C ASP A 195 14.13 -6.49 15.41
N LYS A 196 14.07 -6.87 16.68
CA LYS A 196 13.76 -8.25 17.10
C LYS A 196 12.40 -8.76 16.61
N LYS A 197 11.47 -7.87 16.30
CA LYS A 197 10.14 -8.21 15.73
C LYS A 197 10.19 -8.75 14.30
N ARG A 198 11.35 -8.68 13.64
CA ARG A 198 11.55 -9.28 12.32
C ARG A 198 11.88 -10.77 12.39
N MET A 199 12.49 -11.21 13.51
CA MET A 199 12.82 -12.60 13.78
C MET A 199 11.59 -13.34 14.28
#